data_141940a417c1155f4cb7537b8657ee78
#
_entry.id   141940a417c1155f4cb7537b8657ee78
#
_cell.length_a   1.000
_cell.length_b   1.000
_cell.length_c   1.000
_cell.angle_alpha   90.00
_cell.angle_beta   90.00
_cell.angle_gamma   90.00
#
_symmetry.space_group_name_H-M   'P 1'
#
loop_
_entity.id
_entity.type
_entity.pdbx_description
1 polymer ?
#
loop_
_entity_poly.entity_id
_entity_poly.type
_entity_poly.pdbx_seq_one_letter_code
_entity_poly.pdbx_strand_id
1 'polypeptide(L)'
;VNRPPRLLALGLLISVVLFVGVMSTILTSMAIWPGEAKLTAPLLCSEERPDPFVVRDTYNVRPGETSMTFTLYCVGPRGDYDEIGVMKPFLVLAAAHTLVVALIGLVILWRVRAAARRRNQPGFPDQAPTNPSIIT
;
A
#
# COMPACT_ATOMS: atom_id res chain seq x y z
N VAL A 1 -28.81 15.86 0.44
CA VAL A 1 -28.21 15.16 1.58
C VAL A 1 -26.92 15.88 1.93
N ASN A 2 -26.99 16.92 2.78
CA ASN A 2 -25.81 17.64 3.29
C ASN A 2 -25.09 16.73 4.28
N ARG A 3 -24.00 16.10 3.87
CA ARG A 3 -23.10 15.44 4.80
C ARG A 3 -22.47 16.53 5.68
N PRO A 4 -22.45 16.35 7.01
CA PRO A 4 -21.90 17.36 7.89
C PRO A 4 -20.43 17.61 7.52
N PRO A 5 -19.98 18.88 7.47
CA PRO A 5 -18.62 19.25 7.04
C PRO A 5 -17.51 18.54 7.86
N ARG A 6 -17.84 18.15 9.09
CA ARG A 6 -16.92 17.40 9.97
C ARG A 6 -16.55 16.01 9.47
N LEU A 7 -17.49 15.26 8.82
CA LEU A 7 -17.21 13.94 8.27
C LEU A 7 -16.34 14.02 7.03
N LEU A 8 -16.52 15.04 6.20
CA LEU A 8 -15.67 15.28 5.05
C LEU A 8 -14.25 15.67 5.48
N ALA A 9 -14.14 16.56 6.47
CA ALA A 9 -12.85 16.98 7.02
C ALA A 9 -12.09 15.79 7.66
N LEU A 10 -12.78 14.94 8.41
CA LEU A 10 -12.20 13.73 9.00
C LEU A 10 -11.72 12.74 7.92
N GLY A 11 -12.53 12.52 6.88
CA GLY A 11 -12.15 11.67 5.76
C GLY A 11 -10.93 12.19 5.02
N LEU A 12 -10.85 13.48 4.77
CA LEU A 12 -9.69 14.13 4.17
C LEU A 12 -8.44 13.99 5.05
N LEU A 13 -8.55 14.23 6.34
CA LEU A 13 -7.44 14.10 7.28
C LEU A 13 -6.89 12.68 7.30
N ILE A 14 -7.75 11.67 7.38
CA ILE A 14 -7.35 10.25 7.35
C ILE A 14 -6.63 9.93 6.03
N SER A 15 -7.16 10.40 4.89
CA SER A 15 -6.53 10.17 3.58
C SER A 15 -5.14 10.79 3.48
N VAL A 16 -4.97 12.02 4.00
CA VAL A 16 -3.65 12.69 4.03
C VAL A 16 -2.67 11.94 4.92
N VAL A 17 -3.08 11.53 6.12
CA VAL A 17 -2.22 10.78 7.06
C VAL A 17 -1.79 9.44 6.44
N LEU A 18 -2.71 8.70 5.82
CA LEU A 18 -2.39 7.45 5.14
C LEU A 18 -1.43 7.68 3.95
N PHE A 19 -1.67 8.70 3.15
CA PHE A 19 -0.79 9.03 2.02
C PHE A 19 0.63 9.37 2.48
N VAL A 20 0.76 10.26 3.47
CA VAL A 20 2.06 10.64 4.03
C VAL A 20 2.76 9.44 4.67
N GLY A 21 2.02 8.59 5.38
CA GLY A 21 2.55 7.36 5.98
C GLY A 21 3.11 6.39 4.92
N VAL A 22 2.36 6.12 3.87
CA VAL A 22 2.79 5.26 2.76
C VAL A 22 4.03 5.84 2.07
N MET A 23 4.03 7.13 1.74
CA MET A 23 5.17 7.78 1.09
C MET A 23 6.43 7.74 1.98
N SER A 24 6.30 8.03 3.27
CA SER A 24 7.42 7.96 4.22
C SER A 24 7.99 6.55 4.33
N THR A 25 7.14 5.53 4.34
CA THR A 25 7.57 4.13 4.40
C THR A 25 8.39 3.74 3.17
N ILE A 26 7.93 4.11 1.97
CA ILE A 26 8.63 3.81 0.72
C ILE A 26 9.98 4.51 0.66
N LEU A 27 10.04 5.81 0.99
CA LEU A 27 11.29 6.56 1.00
C LEU A 27 12.30 5.98 1.98
N THR A 28 11.84 5.60 3.18
CA THR A 28 12.69 4.97 4.20
C THR A 28 13.18 3.60 3.74
N SER A 29 12.30 2.77 3.17
CA SER A 29 12.63 1.45 2.65
C SER A 29 13.69 1.53 1.54
N MET A 30 13.50 2.40 0.55
CA MET A 30 14.48 2.60 -0.53
C MET A 30 15.83 3.13 -0.03
N ALA A 31 15.84 3.95 1.04
CA ALA A 31 17.08 4.46 1.61
C ALA A 31 17.86 3.36 2.35
N ILE A 32 17.17 2.47 3.05
CA ILE A 32 17.78 1.38 3.84
C ILE A 32 18.14 0.20 2.92
N TRP A 33 17.24 -0.15 2.01
CA TRP A 33 17.41 -1.30 1.13
C TRP A 33 17.08 -0.96 -0.34
N PRO A 34 18.02 -0.35 -1.06
CA PRO A 34 17.84 0.04 -2.47
C PRO A 34 17.58 -1.15 -3.40
N GLY A 35 17.88 -2.37 -2.95
CA GLY A 35 17.54 -3.61 -3.65
C GLY A 35 16.04 -3.82 -3.88
N GLU A 36 15.17 -3.11 -3.14
CA GLU A 36 13.73 -3.15 -3.36
C GLU A 36 13.34 -2.69 -4.78
N ALA A 37 14.10 -1.77 -5.37
CA ALA A 37 13.90 -1.35 -6.75
C ALA A 37 13.98 -2.50 -7.77
N LYS A 38 14.74 -3.57 -7.47
CA LYS A 38 14.80 -4.78 -8.31
C LYS A 38 13.47 -5.53 -8.42
N LEU A 39 12.60 -5.39 -7.42
CA LEU A 39 11.26 -6.00 -7.46
C LEU A 39 10.39 -5.43 -8.59
N THR A 40 10.73 -4.25 -9.09
CA THR A 40 10.02 -3.63 -10.21
C THR A 40 10.54 -4.06 -11.57
N ALA A 41 11.65 -4.79 -11.62
CA ALA A 41 12.30 -5.23 -12.85
C ALA A 41 11.36 -5.96 -13.82
N PRO A 42 10.48 -6.89 -13.40
CA PRO A 42 9.57 -7.57 -14.31
C PRO A 42 8.62 -6.64 -15.08
N LEU A 43 8.42 -5.42 -14.56
CA LEU A 43 7.56 -4.40 -15.18
C LEU A 43 8.35 -3.34 -15.96
N LEU A 44 9.63 -3.17 -15.64
CA LEU A 44 10.45 -2.07 -16.15
C LEU A 44 11.58 -2.51 -17.08
N CYS A 45 12.09 -3.72 -16.90
CA CYS A 45 13.12 -4.28 -17.77
C CYS A 45 12.50 -5.02 -18.96
N SER A 46 13.16 -4.93 -20.12
CA SER A 46 12.75 -5.67 -21.31
C SER A 46 13.27 -7.12 -21.28
N GLU A 47 12.67 -8.00 -22.08
CA GLU A 47 13.14 -9.39 -22.23
C GLU A 47 14.57 -9.48 -22.77
N GLU A 48 15.02 -8.47 -23.49
CA GLU A 48 16.40 -8.38 -24.02
C GLU A 48 17.43 -8.06 -22.93
N ARG A 49 16.99 -7.35 -21.86
CA ARG A 49 17.80 -6.92 -20.70
C ARG A 49 17.10 -7.25 -19.40
N PRO A 50 17.02 -8.54 -19.04
CA PRO A 50 16.23 -9.01 -17.91
C PRO A 50 16.89 -8.79 -16.54
N ASP A 51 18.21 -8.56 -16.50
CA ASP A 51 18.96 -8.55 -15.24
C ASP A 51 18.98 -7.18 -14.58
N PRO A 52 18.25 -6.99 -13.44
CA PRO A 52 18.21 -5.72 -12.75
C PRO A 52 19.47 -5.50 -11.90
N PHE A 53 20.10 -4.35 -12.05
CA PHE A 53 21.23 -3.91 -11.27
C PHE A 53 20.96 -2.51 -10.69
N VAL A 54 21.16 -2.35 -9.38
CA VAL A 54 20.99 -1.05 -8.71
C VAL A 54 22.35 -0.49 -8.34
N VAL A 55 22.64 0.68 -8.86
CA VAL A 55 23.82 1.46 -8.51
C VAL A 55 23.44 2.46 -7.43
N ARG A 56 24.28 2.55 -6.42
CA ARG A 56 24.19 3.56 -5.37
C ARG A 56 25.38 4.50 -5.51
N ASP A 57 25.11 5.73 -5.85
CA ASP A 57 26.10 6.79 -5.91
C ASP A 57 25.98 7.72 -4.70
N THR A 58 27.14 8.04 -4.11
CA THR A 58 27.22 8.95 -2.98
C THR A 58 28.15 10.09 -3.36
N TYR A 59 27.65 11.31 -3.33
CA TYR A 59 28.45 12.48 -3.67
C TYR A 59 28.25 13.60 -2.64
N ASN A 60 29.30 14.39 -2.46
CA ASN A 60 29.27 15.54 -1.58
C ASN A 60 28.77 16.77 -2.36
N VAL A 61 27.62 17.30 -1.96
CA VAL A 61 27.04 18.51 -2.58
C VAL A 61 27.75 19.75 -2.05
N ARG A 62 28.08 19.74 -0.74
CA ARG A 62 28.79 20.81 -0.03
C ARG A 62 29.63 20.20 1.10
N PRO A 63 30.59 20.92 1.68
CA PRO A 63 31.29 20.47 2.87
C PRO A 63 30.30 20.13 3.99
N GLY A 64 30.31 18.85 4.41
CA GLY A 64 29.40 18.31 5.45
C GLY A 64 28.02 17.88 4.95
N GLU A 65 27.70 18.02 3.67
CA GLU A 65 26.43 17.60 3.06
C GLU A 65 26.67 16.51 2.02
N THR A 66 26.18 15.31 2.32
CA THR A 66 26.30 14.15 1.42
C THR A 66 24.93 13.81 0.84
N SER A 67 24.84 13.67 -0.47
CA SER A 67 23.66 13.19 -1.17
C SER A 67 23.88 11.77 -1.68
N MET A 68 22.82 10.97 -1.66
CA MET A 68 22.80 9.63 -2.22
C MET A 68 21.78 9.57 -3.35
N THR A 69 22.19 8.95 -4.45
CA THR A 69 21.30 8.67 -5.58
C THR A 69 21.30 7.18 -5.86
N PHE A 70 20.16 6.65 -6.21
CA PHE A 70 19.98 5.26 -6.62
C PHE A 70 19.50 5.24 -8.06
N THR A 71 20.09 4.39 -8.88
CA THR A 71 19.69 4.23 -10.27
C THR A 71 19.50 2.74 -10.56
N LEU A 72 18.35 2.38 -11.10
CA LEU A 72 18.09 1.04 -11.61
C LEU A 72 18.55 0.94 -13.05
N TYR A 73 19.36 -0.07 -13.33
CA TYR A 73 19.78 -0.47 -14.67
C TYR A 73 19.23 -1.86 -14.99
N CYS A 74 18.86 -2.06 -16.22
CA CYS A 74 18.53 -3.36 -16.78
C CYS A 74 19.68 -3.78 -17.71
N VAL A 75 20.29 -4.92 -17.42
CA VAL A 75 21.49 -5.39 -18.13
C VAL A 75 21.15 -6.61 -18.99
N GLY A 76 21.64 -6.61 -20.22
CA GLY A 76 21.53 -7.71 -21.15
C GLY A 76 22.73 -8.66 -21.12
N PRO A 77 22.60 -9.86 -21.72
CA PRO A 77 23.63 -10.89 -21.69
C PRO A 77 24.94 -10.50 -22.39
N ARG A 78 24.95 -9.45 -23.19
CA ARG A 78 26.15 -8.92 -23.85
C ARG A 78 26.81 -7.76 -23.12
N GLY A 79 26.28 -7.42 -21.91
CA GLY A 79 26.76 -6.29 -21.13
C GLY A 79 26.19 -4.95 -21.58
N ASP A 80 25.27 -4.94 -22.54
CA ASP A 80 24.48 -3.76 -22.89
C ASP A 80 23.51 -3.47 -21.73
N TYR A 81 23.27 -2.18 -21.47
CA TYR A 81 22.41 -1.76 -20.36
C TYR A 81 21.46 -0.66 -20.77
N ASP A 82 20.36 -0.58 -20.05
CA ASP A 82 19.37 0.47 -20.16
C ASP A 82 19.19 1.16 -18.79
N GLU A 83 19.26 2.47 -18.77
CA GLU A 83 19.12 3.23 -17.54
C GLU A 83 17.64 3.56 -17.30
N ILE A 84 17.07 2.94 -16.28
CA ILE A 84 15.68 3.15 -15.88
C ILE A 84 15.53 4.37 -14.95
N GLY A 85 16.59 4.72 -14.24
CA GLY A 85 16.60 5.77 -13.23
C GLY A 85 15.93 5.35 -11.92
N VAL A 86 15.63 6.33 -11.06
CA VAL A 86 14.99 6.11 -9.74
C VAL A 86 13.49 6.33 -9.79
N MET A 87 13.00 7.20 -10.66
CA MET A 87 11.62 7.67 -10.62
C MET A 87 10.60 6.59 -11.00
N LYS A 88 10.91 5.81 -12.05
CA LYS A 88 10.02 4.74 -12.50
C LYS A 88 9.83 3.64 -11.44
N PRO A 89 10.90 3.05 -10.84
CA PRO A 89 10.78 2.11 -9.74
C PRO A 89 10.01 2.69 -8.55
N PHE A 90 10.28 3.95 -8.19
CA PHE A 90 9.57 4.63 -7.10
C PHE A 90 8.06 4.69 -7.36
N LEU A 91 7.63 5.08 -8.55
CA LEU A 91 6.20 5.16 -8.89
C LEU A 91 5.51 3.78 -8.87
N VAL A 92 6.18 2.75 -9.37
CA VAL A 92 5.66 1.37 -9.33
C VAL A 92 5.49 0.89 -7.89
N LEU A 93 6.50 1.10 -7.04
CA LEU A 93 6.44 0.76 -5.62
C LEU A 93 5.35 1.55 -4.89
N ALA A 94 5.24 2.85 -5.16
CA ALA A 94 4.20 3.70 -4.60
C ALA A 94 2.79 3.20 -4.97
N ALA A 95 2.58 2.85 -6.23
CA ALA A 95 1.31 2.29 -6.69
C ALA A 95 1.01 0.95 -6.00
N ALA A 96 1.99 0.05 -5.90
CA ALA A 96 1.82 -1.25 -5.25
C ALA A 96 1.47 -1.10 -3.75
N HIS A 97 2.20 -0.27 -3.01
CA HIS A 97 1.92 -0.03 -1.59
C HIS A 97 0.55 0.61 -1.37
N THR A 98 0.19 1.59 -2.21
CA THR A 98 -1.13 2.23 -2.15
C THR A 98 -2.25 1.22 -2.40
N LEU A 99 -2.08 0.31 -3.36
CA LEU A 99 -3.03 -0.74 -3.66
C LEU A 99 -3.21 -1.69 -2.46
N VAL A 100 -2.11 -2.14 -1.85
CA VAL A 100 -2.15 -3.01 -0.66
C VAL A 100 -2.89 -2.34 0.50
N VAL A 101 -2.57 -1.08 0.80
CA VAL A 101 -3.25 -0.32 1.87
C VAL A 101 -4.74 -0.15 1.56
N ALA A 102 -5.10 0.14 0.31
CA ALA A 102 -6.49 0.26 -0.11
C ALA A 102 -7.26 -1.06 0.05
N LEU A 103 -6.66 -2.19 -0.33
CA LEU A 103 -7.27 -3.52 -0.18
C LEU A 103 -7.47 -3.88 1.30
N ILE A 104 -6.47 -3.64 2.15
CA ILE A 104 -6.60 -3.84 3.60
C ILE A 104 -7.73 -2.98 4.16
N GLY A 105 -7.79 -1.71 3.81
CA GLY A 105 -8.85 -0.79 4.22
C GLY A 105 -10.23 -1.26 3.80
N LEU A 106 -10.36 -1.77 2.57
CA LEU A 106 -11.62 -2.31 2.05
C LEU A 106 -12.07 -3.55 2.83
N VAL A 107 -11.15 -4.47 3.14
CA VAL A 107 -11.42 -5.67 3.94
C VAL A 107 -11.89 -5.30 5.35
N ILE A 108 -11.19 -4.35 6.00
CA ILE A 108 -11.58 -3.86 7.33
C ILE A 108 -12.99 -3.25 7.28
N LEU A 109 -13.24 -2.39 6.31
CA LEU A 109 -14.54 -1.74 6.13
C LEU A 109 -15.67 -2.76 5.90
N TRP A 110 -15.41 -3.78 5.07
CA TRP A 110 -16.35 -4.86 4.82
C TRP A 110 -16.65 -5.65 6.10
N ARG A 111 -15.63 -5.99 6.89
CA ARG A 111 -15.80 -6.69 8.19
C ARG A 111 -16.59 -5.87 9.20
N VAL A 112 -16.30 -4.57 9.33
CA VAL A 112 -17.03 -3.67 10.22
C VAL A 112 -18.50 -3.57 9.82
N ARG A 113 -18.78 -3.41 8.51
CA ARG A 113 -20.15 -3.39 7.99
C ARG A 113 -20.89 -4.71 8.21
N ALA A 114 -20.22 -5.84 8.02
CA ALA A 114 -20.80 -7.17 8.27
C ALA A 114 -21.15 -7.37 9.76
N ALA A 115 -20.26 -6.95 10.66
CA ALA A 115 -20.50 -7.01 12.10
C ALA A 115 -21.68 -6.11 12.54
N ALA A 116 -21.77 -4.90 11.98
CA ALA A 116 -22.88 -3.98 12.26
C ALA A 116 -24.23 -4.54 11.78
N ARG A 117 -24.26 -5.19 10.61
CA ARG A 117 -25.47 -5.87 10.13
C ARG A 117 -25.93 -6.99 11.06
N ARG A 118 -25.02 -7.79 11.60
CA ARG A 118 -25.34 -8.87 12.56
C ARG A 118 -25.94 -8.33 13.86
N ARG A 119 -25.46 -7.20 14.36
CA ARG A 119 -26.00 -6.55 15.57
C ARG A 119 -27.40 -5.98 15.37
N ASN A 120 -27.75 -5.58 14.16
CA ASN A 120 -29.06 -4.98 13.85
C ASN A 120 -30.09 -6.02 13.36
N GLN A 121 -29.79 -7.33 13.36
CA GLN A 121 -30.83 -8.35 13.19
C GLN A 121 -31.64 -8.41 14.48
N PRO A 122 -32.95 -8.08 14.45
CA PRO A 122 -33.81 -8.30 15.61
C PRO A 122 -33.80 -9.78 15.95
N GLY A 123 -33.40 -10.08 17.19
CA GLY A 123 -33.46 -11.44 17.70
C GLY A 123 -34.83 -12.01 17.42
N PHE A 124 -34.88 -13.21 16.84
CA PHE A 124 -36.11 -13.98 16.74
C PHE A 124 -36.72 -14.00 18.16
N PRO A 125 -37.99 -13.60 18.33
CA PRO A 125 -38.62 -13.71 19.64
C PRO A 125 -38.53 -15.20 20.08
N ASP A 126 -37.89 -15.38 21.23
CA ASP A 126 -37.84 -16.70 21.88
C ASP A 126 -39.25 -17.28 21.83
N GLN A 127 -39.40 -18.36 21.08
CA GLN A 127 -40.63 -19.17 21.17
C GLN A 127 -40.76 -19.59 22.62
N ALA A 128 -41.68 -18.93 23.31
CA ALA A 128 -42.05 -19.33 24.67
C ALA A 128 -42.26 -20.84 24.68
N PRO A 129 -41.70 -21.58 25.64
CA PRO A 129 -41.90 -23.01 25.73
C PRO A 129 -43.42 -23.26 25.87
N THR A 130 -44.01 -23.83 24.82
CA THR A 130 -45.36 -24.37 24.89
C THR A 130 -45.40 -25.44 25.95
N ASN A 131 -45.89 -25.06 27.10
CA ASN A 131 -46.09 -25.98 28.25
C ASN A 131 -47.18 -27.01 27.89
N PRO A 132 -46.87 -28.30 27.72
CA PRO A 132 -47.86 -29.32 27.38
C PRO A 132 -48.42 -29.96 28.67
N SER A 133 -48.97 -29.18 29.57
CA SER A 133 -49.59 -29.75 30.77
C SER A 133 -50.93 -29.11 31.02
N ILE A 134 -51.96 -29.58 30.28
CA ILE A 134 -53.35 -29.68 30.75
C ILE A 134 -54.03 -30.78 29.89
N ILE A 135 -53.89 -32.02 30.31
CA ILE A 135 -54.88 -33.07 30.02
C ILE A 135 -55.06 -33.84 31.34
N THR A 136 -56.13 -33.50 32.03
CA THR A 136 -56.84 -34.36 32.95
C THR A 136 -58.31 -34.35 32.62
#